data_5cdf6df5f40465575040ab535a744b87
#
_entry.id   5cdf6df5f40465575040ab535a744b87
#
_cell.length_a   1.000
_cell.length_b   1.000
_cell.length_c   1.000
_cell.angle_alpha   90.00
_cell.angle_beta   90.00
_cell.angle_gamma   90.00
#
_symmetry.space_group_name_H-M   'P 1'
#
loop_
_entity.id
_entity.type
_entity.pdbx_description
1 polymer ?
#
loop_
_entity_poly.entity_id
_entity_poly.type
_entity_poly.pdbx_seq_one_letter_code
_entity_poly.pdbx_strand_id
1 'polypeptide(L)'
;MKYFKLVIAFLLTVGIFFVLNTKLGAIPPIGKFLNPYSGVWQNETDETTTGIISIPGLKDKVSVHYDEQLIPHVFAQNESDLYKAQGYLTAKHRLWQLEFQTHAAAGRLSEIVGEGALNHDRRERRRGMAYGAEQAIAYMEKQDTETLGFIQDYADGVNAYIKQLDPQDYPVEYKLLDYQPEAWSPKKTALLLMYMTKM
;
A
#
# COMPACT_ATOMS: atom_id res chain seq x y z
N MET A 1 46.06 -12.89 -24.60
CA MET A 1 44.98 -11.89 -24.83
C MET A 1 43.55 -12.44 -24.66
N LYS A 2 43.20 -13.64 -25.14
CA LYS A 2 41.83 -14.22 -25.06
C LYS A 2 41.37 -14.45 -23.61
N TYR A 3 42.21 -15.04 -22.76
CA TYR A 3 41.88 -15.30 -21.35
C TYR A 3 41.80 -13.98 -20.52
N PHE A 4 42.57 -12.98 -20.83
CA PHE A 4 42.50 -11.67 -20.15
C PHE A 4 41.14 -10.98 -20.36
N LYS A 5 40.63 -11.00 -21.60
CA LYS A 5 39.29 -10.48 -21.90
C LYS A 5 38.17 -11.25 -21.17
N LEU A 6 38.32 -12.58 -21.05
CA LEU A 6 37.39 -13.44 -20.36
C LEU A 6 37.37 -13.16 -18.85
N VAL A 7 38.54 -12.96 -18.24
CA VAL A 7 38.65 -12.60 -16.82
C VAL A 7 38.00 -11.22 -16.55
N ILE A 8 38.25 -10.23 -17.43
CA ILE A 8 37.62 -8.90 -17.28
C ILE A 8 36.10 -9.02 -17.41
N ALA A 9 35.60 -9.73 -18.41
CA ALA A 9 34.15 -9.93 -18.58
C ALA A 9 33.51 -10.58 -17.34
N PHE A 10 34.15 -11.62 -16.80
CA PHE A 10 33.70 -12.27 -15.58
C PHE A 10 33.67 -11.32 -14.38
N LEU A 11 34.75 -10.55 -14.15
CA LEU A 11 34.80 -9.58 -13.05
C LEU A 11 33.73 -8.49 -13.20
N LEU A 12 33.50 -7.99 -14.43
CA LEU A 12 32.44 -7.02 -14.70
C LEU A 12 31.05 -7.61 -14.40
N THR A 13 30.79 -8.83 -14.84
CA THR A 13 29.50 -9.51 -14.57
C THR A 13 29.27 -9.68 -13.07
N VAL A 14 30.28 -10.15 -12.34
CA VAL A 14 30.21 -10.29 -10.87
C VAL A 14 30.00 -8.92 -10.21
N GLY A 15 30.72 -7.89 -10.66
CA GLY A 15 30.58 -6.52 -10.15
C GLY A 15 29.17 -5.96 -10.37
N ILE A 16 28.61 -6.10 -11.58
CA ILE A 16 27.23 -5.68 -11.89
C ILE A 16 26.24 -6.46 -11.05
N PHE A 17 26.39 -7.79 -10.95
CA PHE A 17 25.51 -8.61 -10.11
C PHE A 17 25.53 -8.15 -8.65
N PHE A 18 26.71 -7.84 -8.11
CA PHE A 18 26.83 -7.35 -6.75
C PHE A 18 26.15 -5.99 -6.56
N VAL A 19 26.39 -5.03 -7.47
CA VAL A 19 25.78 -3.69 -7.40
C VAL A 19 24.25 -3.76 -7.49
N LEU A 20 23.71 -4.60 -8.38
CA LEU A 20 22.26 -4.74 -8.55
C LEU A 20 21.57 -5.40 -7.34
N ASN A 21 22.29 -6.22 -6.56
CA ASN A 21 21.70 -6.99 -5.45
C ASN A 21 22.06 -6.44 -4.07
N THR A 22 22.84 -5.35 -3.99
CA THR A 22 23.17 -4.70 -2.70
C THR A 22 22.49 -3.36 -2.54
N LYS A 23 22.11 -3.04 -1.30
CA LYS A 23 21.59 -1.72 -0.94
C LYS A 23 22.74 -0.71 -0.96
N LEU A 24 22.62 0.34 -1.76
CA LEU A 24 23.61 1.41 -1.89
C LEU A 24 23.06 2.69 -1.21
N GLY A 25 23.39 2.88 0.06
CA GLY A 25 22.88 4.01 0.85
C GLY A 25 21.36 3.95 1.00
N ALA A 26 20.65 4.94 0.48
CA ALA A 26 19.18 5.01 0.49
C ALA A 26 18.52 4.24 -0.67
N ILE A 27 19.30 3.79 -1.66
CA ILE A 27 18.79 3.10 -2.85
C ILE A 27 18.66 1.60 -2.54
N PRO A 28 17.45 1.01 -2.62
CA PRO A 28 17.26 -0.42 -2.43
C PRO A 28 17.87 -1.24 -3.59
N PRO A 29 17.98 -2.58 -3.44
CA PRO A 29 18.53 -3.45 -4.48
C PRO A 29 17.74 -3.37 -5.78
N ILE A 30 18.29 -2.74 -6.81
CA ILE A 30 17.61 -2.50 -8.09
C ILE A 30 17.38 -3.82 -8.86
N GLY A 31 18.14 -4.87 -8.59
CA GLY A 31 17.99 -6.17 -9.25
C GLY A 31 16.60 -6.79 -9.07
N LYS A 32 16.00 -6.64 -7.90
CA LYS A 32 14.61 -7.08 -7.65
C LYS A 32 13.61 -6.28 -8.48
N PHE A 33 13.77 -4.96 -8.55
CA PHE A 33 12.93 -4.06 -9.32
C PHE A 33 12.96 -4.37 -10.83
N LEU A 34 14.13 -4.73 -11.35
CA LEU A 34 14.34 -5.09 -12.76
C LEU A 34 14.03 -6.56 -13.10
N ASN A 35 13.63 -7.37 -12.12
CA ASN A 35 13.31 -8.78 -12.35
C ASN A 35 12.15 -8.93 -13.35
N PRO A 36 12.31 -9.69 -14.46
CA PRO A 36 11.27 -9.81 -15.48
C PRO A 36 10.02 -10.56 -15.00
N TYR A 37 10.12 -11.36 -13.92
CA TYR A 37 9.02 -12.20 -13.42
C TYR A 37 8.27 -11.58 -12.23
N SER A 38 8.88 -10.65 -11.50
CA SER A 38 8.26 -10.04 -10.31
C SER A 38 8.55 -8.55 -10.16
N GLY A 39 9.31 -7.97 -11.09
CA GLY A 39 9.67 -6.56 -11.09
C GLY A 39 8.68 -5.66 -11.82
N VAL A 40 9.15 -4.48 -12.20
CA VAL A 40 8.36 -3.40 -12.82
C VAL A 40 7.64 -3.84 -14.11
N TRP A 41 8.19 -4.77 -14.85
CA TRP A 41 7.62 -5.27 -16.11
C TRP A 41 6.27 -5.98 -15.94
N GLN A 42 5.93 -6.42 -14.71
CA GLN A 42 4.65 -7.05 -14.39
C GLN A 42 3.54 -6.05 -14.06
N ASN A 43 3.85 -4.75 -14.01
CA ASN A 43 2.86 -3.71 -13.76
C ASN A 43 2.14 -3.23 -15.03
N GLU A 44 2.56 -3.68 -16.21
CA GLU A 44 1.90 -3.40 -17.47
C GLU A 44 0.74 -4.40 -17.67
N THR A 45 -0.37 -4.15 -16.99
CA THR A 45 -1.60 -4.95 -17.14
C THR A 45 -2.74 -4.07 -17.61
N ASP A 46 -3.48 -4.54 -18.61
CA ASP A 46 -4.76 -3.93 -18.98
C ASP A 46 -5.74 -4.06 -17.80
N GLU A 47 -6.08 -2.95 -17.17
CA GLU A 47 -7.13 -2.94 -16.15
C GLU A 47 -8.48 -3.29 -16.77
N THR A 48 -8.92 -4.52 -16.59
CA THR A 48 -10.27 -4.91 -16.97
C THR A 48 -11.26 -4.27 -15.99
N THR A 49 -12.11 -3.39 -16.52
CA THR A 49 -13.20 -2.74 -15.77
C THR A 49 -14.43 -3.66 -15.60
N THR A 50 -14.42 -4.83 -16.22
CA THR A 50 -15.51 -5.80 -16.18
C THR A 50 -15.02 -7.14 -15.68
N GLY A 51 -15.73 -7.71 -14.70
CA GLY A 51 -15.38 -9.02 -14.15
C GLY A 51 -16.11 -9.29 -12.82
N ILE A 52 -15.91 -10.51 -12.32
CA ILE A 52 -16.40 -10.92 -10.99
C ILE A 52 -15.21 -10.95 -10.06
N ILE A 53 -15.28 -10.19 -8.99
CA ILE A 53 -14.27 -10.16 -7.93
C ILE A 53 -14.86 -10.82 -6.68
N SER A 54 -14.11 -11.71 -6.06
CA SER A 54 -14.50 -12.32 -4.80
C SER A 54 -13.88 -11.52 -3.65
N ILE A 55 -14.74 -10.89 -2.84
CA ILE A 55 -14.34 -10.21 -1.60
C ILE A 55 -14.84 -11.07 -0.44
N PRO A 56 -13.96 -11.64 0.39
CA PRO A 56 -14.36 -12.47 1.51
C PRO A 56 -15.22 -11.70 2.53
N GLY A 57 -16.26 -12.34 3.03
CA GLY A 57 -17.10 -11.80 4.10
C GLY A 57 -18.16 -10.78 3.64
N LEU A 58 -18.43 -10.65 2.36
CA LEU A 58 -19.67 -10.00 1.90
C LEU A 58 -20.87 -10.86 2.27
N LYS A 59 -21.96 -10.21 2.70
CA LYS A 59 -23.24 -10.84 3.02
C LYS A 59 -24.10 -11.01 1.77
N ASP A 60 -24.08 -9.99 0.90
CA ASP A 60 -24.85 -9.93 -0.32
C ASP A 60 -23.98 -9.56 -1.52
N LYS A 61 -24.53 -9.69 -2.72
CA LYS A 61 -23.88 -9.29 -3.96
C LYS A 61 -23.79 -7.77 -4.04
N VAL A 62 -22.58 -7.25 -4.28
CA VAL A 62 -22.31 -5.85 -4.56
C VAL A 62 -22.07 -5.68 -6.06
N SER A 63 -22.64 -4.63 -6.66
CA SER A 63 -22.40 -4.25 -8.05
C SER A 63 -21.53 -3.00 -8.10
N VAL A 64 -20.55 -3.00 -8.99
CA VAL A 64 -19.66 -1.84 -9.23
C VAL A 64 -19.71 -1.50 -10.70
N HIS A 65 -20.03 -0.26 -11.01
CA HIS A 65 -20.05 0.26 -12.38
C HIS A 65 -19.06 1.41 -12.50
N TYR A 66 -18.19 1.34 -13.48
CA TYR A 66 -17.25 2.42 -13.79
C TYR A 66 -17.87 3.34 -14.85
N ASP A 67 -17.80 4.64 -14.62
CA ASP A 67 -18.19 5.64 -15.61
C ASP A 67 -17.07 5.88 -16.65
N GLU A 68 -17.29 6.83 -17.56
CA GLU A 68 -16.34 7.20 -18.62
C GLU A 68 -15.02 7.78 -18.07
N GLN A 69 -15.01 8.23 -16.81
CA GLN A 69 -13.84 8.75 -16.10
C GLN A 69 -13.17 7.70 -15.21
N LEU A 70 -13.60 6.44 -15.33
CA LEU A 70 -13.16 5.31 -14.50
C LEU A 70 -13.45 5.50 -13.00
N ILE A 71 -14.50 6.28 -12.66
CA ILE A 71 -14.95 6.41 -11.27
C ILE A 71 -15.87 5.24 -10.93
N PRO A 72 -15.56 4.46 -9.88
CA PRO A 72 -16.39 3.34 -9.48
C PRO A 72 -17.66 3.80 -8.72
N HIS A 73 -18.81 3.43 -9.20
CA HIS A 73 -20.11 3.58 -8.53
C HIS A 73 -20.49 2.25 -7.89
N VAL A 74 -20.64 2.23 -6.56
CA VAL A 74 -20.86 1.02 -5.77
C VAL A 74 -22.32 0.94 -5.34
N PHE A 75 -22.97 -0.20 -5.60
CA PHE A 75 -24.33 -0.50 -5.21
C PHE A 75 -24.37 -1.75 -4.34
N ALA A 76 -24.73 -1.60 -3.08
CA ALA A 76 -24.83 -2.66 -2.09
C ALA A 76 -26.21 -2.69 -1.45
N GLN A 77 -26.61 -3.83 -0.87
CA GLN A 77 -27.90 -4.01 -0.17
C GLN A 77 -27.83 -3.59 1.30
N ASN A 78 -26.64 -3.48 1.86
CA ASN A 78 -26.38 -3.10 3.25
C ASN A 78 -25.09 -2.29 3.38
N GLU A 79 -24.97 -1.52 4.46
CA GLU A 79 -23.84 -0.62 4.68
C GLU A 79 -22.51 -1.36 4.93
N SER A 80 -22.54 -2.49 5.64
CA SER A 80 -21.35 -3.30 5.90
C SER A 80 -20.66 -3.71 4.58
N ASP A 81 -21.44 -4.25 3.63
CA ASP A 81 -20.93 -4.64 2.33
C ASP A 81 -20.49 -3.44 1.49
N LEU A 82 -21.18 -2.29 1.62
CA LEU A 82 -20.81 -1.05 0.95
C LEU A 82 -19.41 -0.60 1.38
N TYR A 83 -19.16 -0.49 2.69
CA TYR A 83 -17.87 -0.04 3.20
C TYR A 83 -16.75 -1.05 2.91
N LYS A 84 -17.06 -2.34 2.96
CA LYS A 84 -16.10 -3.39 2.59
C LYS A 84 -15.69 -3.31 1.12
N ALA A 85 -16.67 -3.16 0.23
CA ALA A 85 -16.40 -2.98 -1.20
C ALA A 85 -15.63 -1.68 -1.47
N GLN A 86 -15.99 -0.59 -0.80
CA GLN A 86 -15.27 0.68 -0.90
C GLN A 86 -13.81 0.54 -0.46
N GLY A 87 -13.54 -0.14 0.66
CA GLY A 87 -12.18 -0.40 1.13
C GLY A 87 -11.35 -1.18 0.12
N TYR A 88 -11.94 -2.25 -0.44
CA TYR A 88 -11.30 -3.07 -1.47
C TYR A 88 -10.95 -2.24 -2.72
N LEU A 89 -11.91 -1.46 -3.24
CA LEU A 89 -11.71 -0.64 -4.44
C LEU A 89 -10.70 0.48 -4.21
N THR A 90 -10.75 1.11 -3.03
CA THR A 90 -9.77 2.15 -2.68
C THR A 90 -8.35 1.57 -2.62
N ALA A 91 -8.20 0.39 -2.04
CA ALA A 91 -6.92 -0.30 -2.02
C ALA A 91 -6.48 -0.69 -3.45
N LYS A 92 -7.38 -1.24 -4.27
CA LYS A 92 -7.08 -1.61 -5.65
C LYS A 92 -6.49 -0.43 -6.46
N HIS A 93 -7.03 0.76 -6.28
CA HIS A 93 -6.61 1.92 -7.07
C HIS A 93 -5.56 2.81 -6.41
N ARG A 94 -5.43 2.77 -5.07
CA ARG A 94 -4.64 3.76 -4.32
C ARG A 94 -3.90 3.21 -3.12
N LEU A 95 -3.54 1.91 -3.10
CA LEU A 95 -2.92 1.25 -1.95
C LEU A 95 -1.67 1.99 -1.47
N TRP A 96 -0.76 2.32 -2.39
CA TRP A 96 0.46 3.05 -2.05
C TRP A 96 0.17 4.43 -1.43
N GLN A 97 -0.77 5.17 -2.01
CA GLN A 97 -1.13 6.50 -1.50
C GLN A 97 -1.70 6.41 -0.07
N LEU A 98 -2.58 5.43 0.19
CA LEU A 98 -3.15 5.19 1.51
C LEU A 98 -2.04 4.92 2.54
N GLU A 99 -1.14 4.01 2.22
CA GLU A 99 -0.10 3.58 3.13
C GLU A 99 0.94 4.68 3.37
N PHE A 100 1.41 5.32 2.31
CA PHE A 100 2.37 6.41 2.40
C PHE A 100 1.85 7.58 3.24
N GLN A 101 0.58 7.97 3.08
CA GLN A 101 -0.03 9.05 3.86
C GLN A 101 -0.16 8.69 5.35
N THR A 102 -0.51 7.44 5.67
CA THR A 102 -0.59 7.01 7.08
C THR A 102 0.78 6.93 7.73
N HIS A 103 1.82 6.51 7.00
CA HIS A 103 3.21 6.57 7.48
C HIS A 103 3.65 8.02 7.70
N ALA A 104 3.33 8.92 6.75
CA ALA A 104 3.62 10.35 6.91
C ALA A 104 2.98 10.94 8.16
N ALA A 105 1.69 10.68 8.37
CA ALA A 105 0.94 11.17 9.53
C ALA A 105 1.45 10.60 10.86
N ALA A 106 1.82 9.31 10.87
CA ALA A 106 2.33 8.64 12.06
C ALA A 106 3.78 9.01 12.40
N GLY A 107 4.51 9.71 11.52
CA GLY A 107 5.95 9.94 11.67
C GLY A 107 6.74 8.65 11.54
N ARG A 108 6.46 7.86 10.50
CA ARG A 108 7.07 6.56 10.17
C ARG A 108 7.65 6.51 8.75
N LEU A 109 7.75 7.66 8.04
CA LEU A 109 8.28 7.70 6.67
C LEU A 109 9.70 7.15 6.55
N SER A 110 10.54 7.33 7.58
CA SER A 110 11.90 6.83 7.57
C SER A 110 11.99 5.29 7.51
N GLU A 111 10.94 4.58 7.86
CA GLU A 111 10.87 3.12 7.72
C GLU A 111 10.83 2.70 6.25
N ILE A 112 10.29 3.56 5.38
CA ILE A 112 10.16 3.32 3.94
C ILE A 112 11.31 3.96 3.16
N VAL A 113 11.55 5.27 3.38
CA VAL A 113 12.48 6.06 2.55
C VAL A 113 13.83 6.34 3.24
N GLY A 114 14.06 5.80 4.44
CA GLY A 114 15.33 5.88 5.14
C GLY A 114 15.54 7.19 5.91
N GLU A 115 16.80 7.42 6.32
CA GLU A 115 17.19 8.48 7.28
C GLU A 115 16.81 9.90 6.84
N GLY A 116 16.70 10.16 5.55
CA GLY A 116 16.30 11.46 5.02
C GLY A 116 14.97 11.98 5.56
N ALA A 117 14.06 11.07 5.97
CA ALA A 117 12.75 11.42 6.52
C ALA A 117 12.72 11.58 8.06
N LEU A 118 13.81 11.32 8.78
CA LEU A 118 13.82 11.36 10.26
C LEU A 118 13.37 12.69 10.84
N ASN A 119 13.71 13.81 10.23
CA ASN A 119 13.28 15.14 10.70
C ASN A 119 11.78 15.36 10.50
N HIS A 120 11.21 14.80 9.43
CA HIS A 120 9.76 14.75 9.22
C HIS A 120 9.10 13.91 10.32
N ASP A 121 9.57 12.70 10.53
CA ASP A 121 9.01 11.77 11.51
C ASP A 121 9.02 12.34 12.93
N ARG A 122 10.13 12.94 13.36
CA ARG A 122 10.24 13.60 14.66
C ARG A 122 9.21 14.74 14.82
N ARG A 123 8.96 15.49 13.77
CA ARG A 123 7.99 16.59 13.76
C ARG A 123 6.56 16.07 13.85
N GLU A 124 6.20 15.05 13.06
CA GLU A 124 4.85 14.48 13.06
C GLU A 124 4.54 13.72 14.37
N ARG A 125 5.51 13.02 14.93
CA ARG A 125 5.35 12.39 16.27
C ARG A 125 5.06 13.41 17.37
N ARG A 126 5.69 14.59 17.34
CA ARG A 126 5.39 15.68 18.29
C ARG A 126 3.98 16.25 18.12
N ARG A 127 3.39 16.18 16.93
CA ARG A 127 2.00 16.59 16.67
C ARG A 127 0.98 15.65 17.30
N GLY A 128 1.39 14.44 17.60
CA GLY A 128 0.55 13.50 18.33
C GLY A 128 -0.57 12.87 17.51
N MET A 129 -0.53 12.91 16.17
CA MET A 129 -1.60 12.35 15.32
C MET A 129 -1.85 10.88 15.59
N ALA A 130 -0.79 10.07 15.75
CA ALA A 130 -0.92 8.65 16.06
C ALA A 130 -1.64 8.43 17.41
N TYR A 131 -1.31 9.24 18.41
CA TYR A 131 -2.00 9.21 19.70
C TYR A 131 -3.46 9.65 19.57
N GLY A 132 -3.72 10.73 18.82
CA GLY A 132 -5.09 11.19 18.56
C GLY A 132 -5.94 10.13 17.87
N ALA A 133 -5.38 9.41 16.89
CA ALA A 133 -6.06 8.28 16.23
C ALA A 133 -6.37 7.14 17.21
N GLU A 134 -5.45 6.81 18.12
CA GLU A 134 -5.69 5.82 19.18
C GLU A 134 -6.83 6.23 20.11
N GLN A 135 -6.85 7.50 20.54
CA GLN A 135 -7.92 8.03 21.39
C GLN A 135 -9.28 8.05 20.67
N ALA A 136 -9.30 8.36 19.36
CA ALA A 136 -10.53 8.33 18.57
C ALA A 136 -11.10 6.91 18.50
N ILE A 137 -10.27 5.90 18.25
CA ILE A 137 -10.72 4.50 18.26
C ILE A 137 -11.20 4.09 19.65
N ALA A 138 -10.45 4.38 20.70
CA ALA A 138 -10.84 4.05 22.08
C ALA A 138 -12.14 4.75 22.53
N TYR A 139 -12.44 5.93 21.98
CA TYR A 139 -13.72 6.61 22.18
C TYR A 139 -14.85 5.89 21.45
N MET A 140 -14.66 5.53 20.16
CA MET A 140 -15.67 4.83 19.38
C MET A 140 -15.99 3.44 19.95
N GLU A 141 -15.03 2.73 20.49
CA GLU A 141 -15.24 1.43 21.18
C GLU A 141 -16.25 1.54 22.34
N LYS A 142 -16.36 2.70 22.95
CA LYS A 142 -17.23 2.91 24.13
C LYS A 142 -18.53 3.63 23.77
N GLN A 143 -18.52 4.50 22.80
CA GLN A 143 -19.60 5.45 22.55
C GLN A 143 -20.26 5.30 21.16
N ASP A 144 -19.57 4.68 20.20
CA ASP A 144 -20.06 4.59 18.81
C ASP A 144 -19.53 3.33 18.12
N THR A 145 -19.97 2.20 18.63
CA THR A 145 -19.56 0.89 18.10
C THR A 145 -20.08 0.62 16.68
N GLU A 146 -21.16 1.28 16.28
CA GLU A 146 -21.72 1.16 14.95
C GLU A 146 -20.78 1.77 13.90
N THR A 147 -20.37 3.04 14.10
CA THR A 147 -19.39 3.69 13.22
C THR A 147 -18.06 2.94 13.20
N LEU A 148 -17.59 2.45 14.36
CA LEU A 148 -16.39 1.63 14.42
C LEU A 148 -16.54 0.35 13.60
N GLY A 149 -17.72 -0.27 13.59
CA GLY A 149 -18.04 -1.43 12.76
C GLY A 149 -17.86 -1.14 11.26
N PHE A 150 -18.36 -0.01 10.78
CA PHE A 150 -18.20 0.40 9.37
C PHE A 150 -16.74 0.70 9.02
N ILE A 151 -15.99 1.32 9.93
CA ILE A 151 -14.55 1.54 9.75
C ILE A 151 -13.80 0.21 9.70
N GLN A 152 -14.21 -0.78 10.49
CA GLN A 152 -13.65 -2.13 10.45
C GLN A 152 -13.99 -2.83 9.13
N ASP A 153 -15.23 -2.74 8.65
CA ASP A 153 -15.63 -3.30 7.35
C ASP A 153 -14.80 -2.71 6.21
N TYR A 154 -14.55 -1.40 6.23
CA TYR A 154 -13.63 -0.76 5.29
C TYR A 154 -12.21 -1.34 5.40
N ALA A 155 -11.71 -1.49 6.61
CA ALA A 155 -10.37 -2.06 6.83
C ALA A 155 -10.29 -3.52 6.34
N ASP A 156 -11.34 -4.30 6.54
CA ASP A 156 -11.44 -5.67 6.05
C ASP A 156 -11.41 -5.73 4.50
N GLY A 157 -12.07 -4.78 3.85
CA GLY A 157 -12.03 -4.63 2.40
C GLY A 157 -10.63 -4.33 1.88
N VAL A 158 -9.91 -3.37 2.49
CA VAL A 158 -8.51 -3.07 2.15
C VAL A 158 -7.64 -4.32 2.32
N ASN A 159 -7.80 -5.01 3.44
CA ASN A 159 -7.03 -6.22 3.74
C ASN A 159 -7.38 -7.39 2.81
N ALA A 160 -8.62 -7.48 2.34
CA ALA A 160 -9.01 -8.48 1.35
C ALA A 160 -8.25 -8.28 0.03
N TYR A 161 -8.07 -7.02 -0.40
CA TYR A 161 -7.23 -6.73 -1.56
C TYR A 161 -5.75 -7.04 -1.31
N ILE A 162 -5.18 -6.58 -0.20
CA ILE A 162 -3.75 -6.82 0.14
C ILE A 162 -3.43 -8.32 0.14
N LYS A 163 -4.32 -9.15 0.69
CA LYS A 163 -4.12 -10.61 0.78
C LYS A 163 -4.17 -11.34 -0.57
N GLN A 164 -4.74 -10.72 -1.59
CA GLN A 164 -4.81 -11.28 -2.94
C GLN A 164 -3.58 -10.95 -3.78
N LEU A 165 -2.76 -9.99 -3.33
CA LEU A 165 -1.58 -9.56 -4.06
C LEU A 165 -0.41 -10.53 -3.85
N ASP A 166 0.11 -11.05 -4.93
CA ASP A 166 1.44 -11.64 -4.97
C ASP A 166 2.50 -10.53 -5.18
N PRO A 167 3.77 -10.76 -4.85
CA PRO A 167 4.83 -9.77 -5.04
C PRO A 167 4.96 -9.22 -6.47
N GLN A 168 4.57 -10.01 -7.47
CA GLN A 168 4.52 -9.59 -8.88
C GLN A 168 3.39 -8.57 -9.17
N ASP A 169 2.33 -8.53 -8.33
CA ASP A 169 1.17 -7.66 -8.50
C ASP A 169 1.26 -6.39 -7.65
N TYR A 170 2.33 -6.24 -6.86
CA TYR A 170 2.51 -5.05 -6.04
C TYR A 170 2.61 -3.79 -6.90
N PRO A 171 2.00 -2.66 -6.48
CA PRO A 171 2.25 -1.36 -7.07
C PRO A 171 3.75 -1.07 -7.21
N VAL A 172 4.10 -0.32 -8.26
CA VAL A 172 5.50 -0.09 -8.64
C VAL A 172 6.35 0.51 -7.53
N GLU A 173 5.76 1.32 -6.68
CA GLU A 173 6.43 1.97 -5.56
C GLU A 173 6.93 0.95 -4.51
N TYR A 174 6.14 -0.09 -4.22
CA TYR A 174 6.55 -1.16 -3.30
C TYR A 174 7.75 -1.93 -3.85
N LYS A 175 7.74 -2.22 -5.16
CA LYS A 175 8.83 -2.90 -5.85
C LYS A 175 10.09 -2.04 -5.88
N LEU A 176 9.94 -0.72 -6.14
CA LEU A 176 11.05 0.22 -6.19
C LEU A 176 11.71 0.39 -4.81
N LEU A 177 10.92 0.40 -3.74
CA LEU A 177 11.40 0.65 -2.38
C LEU A 177 11.75 -0.65 -1.62
N ASP A 178 11.58 -1.82 -2.26
CA ASP A 178 11.72 -3.15 -1.63
C ASP A 178 10.92 -3.25 -0.32
N TYR A 179 9.69 -2.75 -0.36
CA TYR A 179 8.76 -2.66 0.76
C TYR A 179 7.53 -3.54 0.51
N GLN A 180 6.84 -3.96 1.55
CA GLN A 180 5.64 -4.79 1.46
C GLN A 180 4.44 -4.06 2.06
N PRO A 181 3.23 -4.21 1.49
CA PRO A 181 2.03 -3.61 2.06
C PRO A 181 1.77 -4.10 3.48
N GLU A 182 1.53 -3.17 4.41
CA GLU A 182 1.10 -3.48 5.76
C GLU A 182 -0.41 -3.67 5.84
N ALA A 183 -0.86 -4.56 6.73
CA ALA A 183 -2.28 -4.70 7.02
C ALA A 183 -2.90 -3.35 7.45
N TRP A 184 -4.13 -3.12 6.98
CA TRP A 184 -4.91 -1.95 7.33
C TRP A 184 -5.70 -2.17 8.63
N SER A 185 -5.94 -1.10 9.37
CA SER A 185 -6.69 -1.13 10.63
C SER A 185 -7.56 0.11 10.78
N PRO A 186 -8.60 0.10 11.61
CA PRO A 186 -9.39 1.28 11.96
C PRO A 186 -8.54 2.47 12.38
N LYS A 187 -7.46 2.24 13.12
CA LYS A 187 -6.50 3.29 13.50
C LYS A 187 -5.87 3.98 12.29
N LYS A 188 -5.51 3.23 11.23
CA LYS A 188 -4.96 3.82 9.99
C LYS A 188 -6.01 4.70 9.31
N THR A 189 -7.30 4.32 9.32
CA THR A 189 -8.39 5.15 8.78
C THR A 189 -8.54 6.45 9.58
N ALA A 190 -8.56 6.39 10.91
CA ALA A 190 -8.61 7.58 11.76
C ALA A 190 -7.39 8.49 11.55
N LEU A 191 -6.21 7.90 11.41
CA LEU A 191 -4.96 8.63 11.16
C LEU A 191 -4.97 9.33 9.80
N LEU A 192 -5.50 8.68 8.77
CA LEU A 192 -5.67 9.27 7.44
C LEU A 192 -6.61 10.48 7.48
N LEU A 193 -7.74 10.37 8.18
CA LEU A 193 -8.67 11.49 8.37
C LEU A 193 -8.00 12.68 9.05
N MET A 194 -7.23 12.44 10.12
CA MET A 194 -6.46 13.49 10.79
C MET A 194 -5.40 14.12 9.89
N TYR A 195 -4.78 13.34 9.03
CA TYR A 195 -3.82 13.85 8.05
C TYR A 195 -4.50 14.76 7.03
N MET A 196 -5.68 14.39 6.55
CA MET A 196 -6.45 15.19 5.58
C MET A 196 -6.94 16.52 6.18
N THR A 197 -7.29 16.55 7.48
CA THR A 197 -7.74 17.79 8.15
C THR A 197 -6.59 18.77 8.42
N LYS A 198 -5.35 18.34 8.27
CA LYS A 198 -4.15 19.21 8.42
C LYS A 198 -3.86 20.03 7.15
N MET A 199 -4.33 19.56 6.01
CA MET A 199 -4.09 20.21 4.71
C MET A 199 -4.99 21.41 4.51
#